data_c185c6fb25b5542d0e0d7848a1623ad8
#
_entry.id   c185c6fb25b5542d0e0d7848a1623ad8
#
_cell.length_a   1.000
_cell.length_b   1.000
_cell.length_c   1.000
_cell.angle_alpha   90.00
_cell.angle_beta   90.00
_cell.angle_gamma   90.00
#
_symmetry.space_group_name_H-M   'P 1'
#
loop_
_entity.id
_entity.type
_entity.pdbx_description
1 polymer ?
#
loop_
_entity_poly.entity_id
_entity_poly.type
_entity_poly.pdbx_seq_one_letter_code
_entity_poly.pdbx_strand_id
1 'polypeptide(L)'
;APKWAKEYGGAGLDPIQVYILDEESFAAGMPRLQAFGIGMVGPVIIHFGNDQQRARFLPGILSGEEFWCQGFSEPGSGSDLASLKTRADKIDRGYIVNGQKTWTTQAHWADWIFCLVRTARDVKKQEGISFLLIDMTSPGITVRPIITLDGEHQVNEVFFDNVEVPL
;
A
#
# COMPACT_ATOMS: atom_id res chain seq x y z
N ALA A 1 1.45 -16.25 4.55
CA ALA A 1 2.53 -15.26 4.81
C ALA A 1 3.75 -15.96 5.43
N PRO A 2 4.76 -16.37 4.63
CA PRO A 2 5.88 -17.17 5.12
C PRO A 2 6.67 -16.53 6.26
N LYS A 3 6.93 -15.21 6.15
CA LYS A 3 7.77 -14.43 7.08
C LYS A 3 7.06 -13.92 8.33
N TRP A 4 5.73 -13.84 8.32
CA TRP A 4 5.00 -13.31 9.46
C TRP A 4 5.14 -14.25 10.66
N ALA A 5 5.14 -13.68 11.86
CA ALA A 5 5.09 -14.47 13.09
C ALA A 5 3.80 -15.29 13.17
N LYS A 6 3.86 -16.43 13.86
CA LYS A 6 2.72 -17.37 13.97
C LYS A 6 1.49 -16.73 14.60
N GLU A 7 1.68 -15.80 15.54
CA GLU A 7 0.60 -15.06 16.19
C GLU A 7 -0.23 -14.20 15.22
N TYR A 8 0.35 -13.83 14.05
CA TYR A 8 -0.34 -13.11 12.95
C TYR A 8 -0.73 -14.04 11.79
N GLY A 9 -0.76 -15.35 12.00
CA GLY A 9 -1.13 -16.34 10.98
C GLY A 9 -0.04 -16.67 9.99
N GLY A 10 1.21 -16.26 10.22
CA GLY A 10 2.36 -16.59 9.40
C GLY A 10 2.98 -17.95 9.74
N ALA A 11 3.91 -18.40 8.89
CA ALA A 11 4.66 -19.61 9.13
C ALA A 11 5.89 -19.39 10.04
N GLY A 12 6.32 -18.13 10.24
CA GLY A 12 7.48 -17.78 11.06
C GLY A 12 8.81 -18.30 10.48
N LEU A 13 8.90 -18.39 9.15
CA LEU A 13 10.09 -18.90 8.49
C LEU A 13 11.26 -17.92 8.61
N ASP A 14 12.45 -18.46 8.85
CA ASP A 14 13.69 -17.70 8.79
C ASP A 14 14.09 -17.38 7.33
N PRO A 15 15.07 -16.49 7.09
CA PRO A 15 15.45 -16.08 5.75
C PRO A 15 15.92 -17.23 4.83
N ILE A 16 16.55 -18.27 5.37
CA ILE A 16 17.02 -19.44 4.61
C ILE A 16 15.82 -20.29 4.18
N GLN A 17 14.89 -20.52 5.10
CA GLN A 17 13.66 -21.27 4.82
C GLN A 17 12.79 -20.56 3.78
N VAL A 18 12.72 -19.21 3.84
CA VAL A 18 12.00 -18.42 2.82
C VAL A 18 12.66 -18.55 1.46
N TYR A 19 13.98 -18.47 1.39
CA TYR A 19 14.71 -18.66 0.14
C TYR A 19 14.45 -20.04 -0.48
N ILE A 20 14.52 -21.10 0.32
CA ILE A 20 14.22 -22.47 -0.14
C ILE A 20 12.77 -22.55 -0.64
N LEU A 21 11.82 -21.99 0.10
CA LEU A 21 10.40 -21.97 -0.30
C LEU A 21 10.21 -21.25 -1.65
N ASP A 22 10.87 -20.12 -1.85
CA ASP A 22 10.80 -19.35 -3.09
C ASP A 22 11.38 -20.14 -4.27
N GLU A 23 12.54 -20.80 -4.10
CA GLU A 23 13.17 -21.66 -5.12
C GLU A 23 12.28 -22.85 -5.50
N GLU A 24 11.77 -23.58 -4.52
CA GLU A 24 10.89 -24.73 -4.74
C GLU A 24 9.56 -24.32 -5.38
N SER A 25 8.99 -23.19 -4.94
CA SER A 25 7.75 -22.65 -5.52
C SER A 25 7.95 -22.26 -6.99
N PHE A 26 9.07 -21.60 -7.30
CA PHE A 26 9.41 -21.24 -8.67
C PHE A 26 9.62 -22.47 -9.55
N ALA A 27 10.38 -23.46 -9.06
CA ALA A 27 10.62 -24.73 -9.77
C ALA A 27 9.32 -25.51 -10.04
N ALA A 28 8.37 -25.44 -9.11
CA ALA A 28 7.03 -26.05 -9.24
C ALA A 28 6.06 -25.25 -10.12
N GLY A 29 6.46 -24.08 -10.67
CA GLY A 29 5.59 -23.21 -11.47
C GLY A 29 4.43 -22.60 -10.68
N MET A 30 4.58 -22.41 -9.36
CA MET A 30 3.54 -21.82 -8.54
C MET A 30 3.36 -20.32 -8.84
N PRO A 31 2.11 -19.81 -8.85
CA PRO A 31 1.86 -18.38 -8.98
C PRO A 31 2.53 -17.61 -7.83
N ARG A 32 3.06 -16.44 -8.14
CA ARG A 32 3.63 -15.57 -7.11
C ARG A 32 2.53 -15.04 -6.19
N LEU A 33 2.80 -15.04 -4.89
CA LEU A 33 1.93 -14.39 -3.92
C LEU A 33 1.90 -12.87 -4.17
N GLN A 34 0.76 -12.26 -3.89
CA GLN A 34 0.57 -10.83 -4.00
C GLN A 34 1.47 -10.08 -3.01
N ALA A 35 2.44 -9.33 -3.55
CA ALA A 35 3.50 -8.75 -2.74
C ALA A 35 3.04 -7.58 -1.86
N PHE A 36 2.08 -6.76 -2.33
CA PHE A 36 1.69 -5.52 -1.65
C PHE A 36 1.06 -5.77 -0.28
N GLY A 37 0.15 -6.75 -0.18
CA GLY A 37 -0.45 -7.14 1.08
C GLY A 37 0.57 -7.78 2.02
N ILE A 38 1.03 -8.97 1.64
CA ILE A 38 1.85 -9.84 2.49
C ILE A 38 3.27 -9.29 2.72
N GLY A 39 3.88 -8.73 1.68
CA GLY A 39 5.30 -8.34 1.70
C GLY A 39 5.55 -6.89 2.10
N MET A 40 4.54 -6.02 1.99
CA MET A 40 4.70 -4.57 2.21
C MET A 40 3.82 -4.04 3.33
N VAL A 41 2.51 -3.86 3.11
CA VAL A 41 1.63 -3.23 4.11
C VAL A 41 1.44 -4.09 5.36
N GLY A 42 1.33 -5.40 5.23
CA GLY A 42 1.17 -6.30 6.37
C GLY A 42 2.27 -6.18 7.41
N PRO A 43 3.56 -6.24 7.04
CA PRO A 43 4.67 -5.97 7.97
C PRO A 43 4.62 -4.60 8.64
N VAL A 44 4.18 -3.56 7.92
CA VAL A 44 4.00 -2.21 8.49
C VAL A 44 2.89 -2.22 9.55
N ILE A 45 1.75 -2.83 9.26
CA ILE A 45 0.64 -2.94 10.23
C ILE A 45 1.03 -3.79 11.44
N ILE A 46 1.76 -4.88 11.25
CA ILE A 46 2.28 -5.71 12.34
C ILE A 46 3.16 -4.89 13.28
N HIS A 47 4.05 -4.08 12.73
CA HIS A 47 5.05 -3.36 13.51
C HIS A 47 4.53 -2.04 14.10
N PHE A 48 3.77 -1.27 13.34
CA PHE A 48 3.35 0.10 13.70
C PHE A 48 1.87 0.24 13.98
N GLY A 49 1.03 -0.70 13.54
CA GLY A 49 -0.41 -0.64 13.74
C GLY A 49 -0.80 -0.86 15.21
N ASN A 50 -1.95 -0.33 15.61
CA ASN A 50 -2.59 -0.68 16.86
C ASN A 50 -3.35 -2.03 16.76
N ASP A 51 -3.88 -2.52 17.89
CA ASP A 51 -4.55 -3.82 17.92
C ASP A 51 -5.82 -3.85 17.06
N GLN A 52 -6.54 -2.73 16.95
CA GLN A 52 -7.71 -2.62 16.08
C GLN A 52 -7.33 -2.73 14.60
N GLN A 53 -6.26 -2.06 14.19
CA GLN A 53 -5.75 -2.12 12.82
C GLN A 53 -5.24 -3.52 12.48
N ARG A 54 -4.50 -4.17 13.38
CA ARG A 54 -4.06 -5.56 13.21
C ARG A 54 -5.25 -6.51 13.04
N ALA A 55 -6.22 -6.44 13.94
CA ALA A 55 -7.41 -7.28 13.91
C ALA A 55 -8.26 -7.03 12.65
N ARG A 56 -8.34 -5.78 12.17
CA ARG A 56 -9.12 -5.43 10.98
C ARG A 56 -8.46 -5.89 9.67
N PHE A 57 -7.17 -5.65 9.49
CA PHE A 57 -6.55 -5.76 8.18
C PHE A 57 -5.77 -7.06 7.95
N LEU A 58 -5.08 -7.60 8.97
CA LEU A 58 -4.21 -8.76 8.76
C LEU A 58 -4.95 -10.01 8.28
N PRO A 59 -6.16 -10.34 8.75
CA PRO A 59 -6.90 -11.49 8.24
C PRO A 59 -7.23 -11.40 6.76
N GLY A 60 -7.73 -10.25 6.28
CA GLY A 60 -8.06 -10.02 4.86
C GLY A 60 -6.85 -10.07 3.94
N ILE A 61 -5.70 -9.53 4.41
CA ILE A 61 -4.42 -9.63 3.69
C ILE A 61 -3.97 -11.09 3.61
N LEU A 62 -4.09 -11.84 4.71
CA LEU A 62 -3.60 -13.23 4.80
C LEU A 62 -4.44 -14.18 3.94
N SER A 63 -5.77 -14.02 3.92
CA SER A 63 -6.69 -14.81 3.09
C SER A 63 -6.63 -14.44 1.61
N GLY A 64 -6.15 -13.22 1.28
CA GLY A 64 -6.17 -12.68 -0.08
C GLY A 64 -7.52 -12.13 -0.51
N GLU A 65 -8.48 -11.99 0.42
CA GLU A 65 -9.79 -11.39 0.17
C GLU A 65 -9.70 -9.87 -0.01
N GLU A 66 -8.67 -9.23 0.56
CA GLU A 66 -8.40 -7.80 0.38
C GLU A 66 -7.16 -7.58 -0.47
N PHE A 67 -7.35 -6.96 -1.61
CA PHE A 67 -6.28 -6.64 -2.54
C PHE A 67 -5.73 -5.24 -2.29
N TRP A 68 -4.40 -5.12 -2.20
CA TRP A 68 -3.71 -3.89 -1.83
C TRP A 68 -2.85 -3.35 -2.97
N CYS A 69 -2.79 -2.02 -3.11
CA CYS A 69 -1.84 -1.34 -3.99
C CYS A 69 -1.04 -0.28 -3.24
N GLN A 70 0.05 0.20 -3.87
CA GLN A 70 1.01 1.14 -3.29
C GLN A 70 0.87 2.53 -3.89
N GLY A 71 0.59 3.56 -3.07
CA GLY A 71 0.49 4.96 -3.46
C GLY A 71 1.70 5.78 -3.01
N PHE A 72 2.86 5.61 -3.64
CA PHE A 72 4.10 6.32 -3.28
C PHE A 72 4.44 7.41 -4.30
N SER A 73 4.78 7.03 -5.52
CA SER A 73 5.25 7.94 -6.56
C SER A 73 4.19 8.94 -7.02
N GLU A 74 4.64 10.14 -7.37
CA GLU A 74 3.83 11.21 -7.97
C GLU A 74 4.47 11.68 -9.27
N PRO A 75 3.78 12.42 -10.15
CA PRO A 75 4.37 12.91 -11.40
C PRO A 75 5.68 13.70 -11.20
N GLY A 76 5.83 14.40 -10.08
CA GLY A 76 7.02 15.16 -9.71
C GLY A 76 7.88 14.55 -8.61
N SER A 77 7.61 13.31 -8.18
CA SER A 77 8.25 12.68 -7.02
C SER A 77 8.36 11.16 -7.20
N GLY A 78 9.49 10.73 -7.68
CA GLY A 78 9.85 9.31 -7.83
C GLY A 78 11.03 8.96 -6.95
N SER A 79 12.26 9.03 -7.47
CA SER A 79 13.49 8.77 -6.70
C SER A 79 13.66 9.73 -5.51
N ASP A 80 13.30 11.01 -5.66
CA ASP A 80 13.17 11.94 -4.53
C ASP A 80 11.75 11.84 -3.94
N LEU A 81 11.43 10.70 -3.35
CA LEU A 81 10.11 10.42 -2.78
C LEU A 81 9.72 11.42 -1.67
N ALA A 82 10.71 11.93 -0.93
CA ALA A 82 10.45 12.91 0.11
C ALA A 82 9.90 14.24 -0.41
N SER A 83 9.95 14.50 -1.73
CA SER A 83 9.34 15.68 -2.36
C SER A 83 7.85 15.54 -2.67
N LEU A 84 7.21 14.44 -2.27
CA LEU A 84 5.79 14.19 -2.49
C LEU A 84 4.90 15.34 -2.00
N LYS A 85 3.80 15.59 -2.74
CA LYS A 85 2.90 16.73 -2.55
C LYS A 85 1.46 16.33 -2.24
N THR A 86 1.06 15.07 -2.44
CA THR A 86 -0.26 14.59 -2.02
C THR A 86 -0.44 14.91 -0.56
N ARG A 87 -1.38 15.82 -0.25
CA ARG A 87 -1.57 16.34 1.11
C ARG A 87 -2.66 15.57 1.84
N ALA A 88 -2.54 15.52 3.16
CA ALA A 88 -3.58 15.06 4.06
C ALA A 88 -3.76 16.10 5.16
N ASP A 89 -4.84 16.87 5.04
CA ASP A 89 -5.18 17.92 6.00
C ASP A 89 -5.98 17.29 7.14
N LYS A 90 -5.52 17.48 8.40
CA LYS A 90 -6.15 16.88 9.58
C LYS A 90 -7.51 17.50 9.87
N ILE A 91 -8.49 16.66 10.13
CA ILE A 91 -9.83 17.02 10.62
C ILE A 91 -10.13 16.29 11.95
N ASP A 92 -11.25 16.59 12.60
CA ASP A 92 -11.59 16.02 13.92
C ASP A 92 -11.62 14.48 13.92
N ARG A 93 -12.08 13.84 12.83
CA ARG A 93 -12.23 12.39 12.73
C ARG A 93 -11.27 11.70 11.77
N GLY A 94 -10.23 12.39 11.29
CA GLY A 94 -9.31 11.80 10.32
C GLY A 94 -8.55 12.82 9.51
N TYR A 95 -8.52 12.57 8.20
CA TYR A 95 -7.81 13.40 7.22
C TYR A 95 -8.65 13.61 5.96
N ILE A 96 -8.47 14.77 5.31
CA ILE A 96 -8.91 15.03 3.94
C ILE A 96 -7.69 14.92 3.02
N VAL A 97 -7.72 13.98 2.10
CA VAL A 97 -6.62 13.72 1.17
C VAL A 97 -6.89 14.34 -0.19
N ASN A 98 -5.89 15.08 -0.70
CA ASN A 98 -5.92 15.70 -2.02
C ASN A 98 -4.56 15.52 -2.71
N GLY A 99 -4.57 15.07 -3.97
CA GLY A 99 -3.36 14.91 -4.77
C GLY A 99 -3.46 13.84 -5.82
N GLN A 100 -2.31 13.39 -6.29
CA GLN A 100 -2.21 12.38 -7.34
C GLN A 100 -1.05 11.44 -7.07
N LYS A 101 -1.28 10.15 -7.28
CA LYS A 101 -0.26 9.12 -7.36
C LYS A 101 -0.15 8.61 -8.79
N THR A 102 1.04 8.16 -9.17
CA THR A 102 1.30 7.60 -10.51
C THR A 102 2.10 6.31 -10.42
N TRP A 103 2.07 5.53 -11.49
CA TRP A 103 2.69 4.20 -11.59
C TRP A 103 2.18 3.23 -10.52
N THR A 104 0.93 3.42 -10.07
CA THR A 104 0.32 2.56 -9.05
C THR A 104 -0.10 1.24 -9.67
N THR A 105 0.70 0.21 -9.42
CA THR A 105 0.47 -1.14 -9.96
C THR A 105 -0.83 -1.70 -9.41
N GLN A 106 -1.69 -2.18 -10.33
CA GLN A 106 -2.95 -2.90 -10.04
C GLN A 106 -3.97 -2.10 -9.21
N ALA A 107 -3.90 -0.76 -9.20
CA ALA A 107 -4.85 0.07 -8.46
C ALA A 107 -6.32 -0.15 -8.89
N HIS A 108 -6.56 -0.54 -10.15
CA HIS A 108 -7.88 -0.83 -10.70
C HIS A 108 -8.53 -2.12 -10.15
N TRP A 109 -7.78 -2.93 -9.41
CA TRP A 109 -8.27 -4.13 -8.72
C TRP A 109 -8.22 -4.00 -7.20
N ALA A 110 -7.54 -2.96 -6.70
CA ALA A 110 -7.29 -2.83 -5.28
C ALA A 110 -8.51 -2.38 -4.49
N ASP A 111 -8.74 -3.04 -3.36
CA ASP A 111 -9.70 -2.62 -2.33
C ASP A 111 -9.11 -1.51 -1.47
N TRP A 112 -7.78 -1.56 -1.23
CA TRP A 112 -7.06 -0.66 -0.36
C TRP A 112 -5.78 -0.14 -1.01
N ILE A 113 -5.43 1.11 -0.70
CA ILE A 113 -4.14 1.70 -1.04
C ILE A 113 -3.40 2.12 0.22
N PHE A 114 -2.16 1.66 0.40
CA PHE A 114 -1.28 2.25 1.39
C PHE A 114 -0.52 3.42 0.76
N CYS A 115 -0.74 4.60 1.30
CA CYS A 115 -0.39 5.86 0.65
C CYS A 115 0.52 6.72 1.52
N LEU A 116 1.63 7.21 0.95
CA LEU A 116 2.44 8.26 1.58
C LEU A 116 1.86 9.63 1.26
N VAL A 117 1.60 10.41 2.29
CA VAL A 117 0.97 11.72 2.18
C VAL A 117 1.71 12.78 2.99
N ARG A 118 1.55 14.06 2.63
CA ARG A 118 2.12 15.22 3.32
C ARG A 118 1.17 15.69 4.41
N THR A 119 1.52 15.46 5.66
CA THR A 119 0.75 15.90 6.84
C THR A 119 1.35 17.13 7.55
N ALA A 120 2.64 17.44 7.32
CA ALA A 120 3.28 18.64 7.83
C ALA A 120 4.16 19.29 6.76
N ARG A 121 4.24 20.65 6.75
CA ARG A 121 4.96 21.43 5.73
C ARG A 121 6.11 22.26 6.31
N ASP A 122 6.02 22.66 7.57
CA ASP A 122 6.98 23.55 8.25
C ASP A 122 8.08 22.74 8.95
N VAL A 123 8.45 21.59 8.38
CA VAL A 123 9.45 20.66 8.87
C VAL A 123 10.36 20.21 7.72
N LYS A 124 11.42 19.48 8.01
CA LYS A 124 12.19 18.83 6.94
C LYS A 124 11.30 17.93 6.11
N LYS A 125 11.56 17.89 4.79
CA LYS A 125 10.68 17.17 3.84
C LYS A 125 10.47 15.69 4.20
N GLN A 126 11.43 15.07 4.87
CA GLN A 126 11.36 13.68 5.31
C GLN A 126 10.49 13.48 6.56
N GLU A 127 10.35 14.51 7.40
CA GLU A 127 9.64 14.43 8.70
C GLU A 127 8.14 14.69 8.57
N GLY A 128 7.70 15.32 7.49
CA GLY A 128 6.31 15.72 7.27
C GLY A 128 5.47 14.69 6.50
N ILE A 129 5.87 13.42 6.46
CA ILE A 129 5.22 12.36 5.70
C ILE A 129 4.54 11.38 6.65
N SER A 130 3.30 11.01 6.35
CA SER A 130 2.55 9.98 7.05
C SER A 130 2.14 8.87 6.09
N PHE A 131 1.90 7.69 6.65
CA PHE A 131 1.45 6.50 5.94
C PHE A 131 -0.03 6.28 6.27
N LEU A 132 -0.90 6.37 5.28
CA LEU A 132 -2.35 6.17 5.44
C LEU A 132 -2.81 4.91 4.72
N LEU A 133 -3.79 4.24 5.30
CA LEU A 133 -4.54 3.15 4.68
C LEU A 133 -5.86 3.75 4.18
N ILE A 134 -6.08 3.73 2.88
CA ILE A 134 -7.23 4.39 2.25
C ILE A 134 -8.05 3.33 1.50
N ASP A 135 -9.34 3.30 1.78
CA ASP A 135 -10.32 2.48 1.05
C ASP A 135 -10.49 3.03 -0.37
N MET A 136 -10.22 2.21 -1.38
CA MET A 136 -10.28 2.60 -2.80
C MET A 136 -11.71 2.85 -3.29
N THR A 137 -12.72 2.46 -2.52
CA THR A 137 -14.14 2.75 -2.81
C THR A 137 -14.59 4.12 -2.28
N SER A 138 -13.71 4.84 -1.54
CA SER A 138 -14.03 6.15 -0.98
C SER A 138 -14.41 7.15 -2.06
N PRO A 139 -15.46 7.98 -1.83
CA PRO A 139 -15.80 9.07 -2.74
C PRO A 139 -14.61 10.01 -2.99
N GLY A 140 -14.44 10.47 -4.23
CA GLY A 140 -13.34 11.36 -4.62
C GLY A 140 -12.10 10.64 -5.14
N ILE A 141 -12.06 9.30 -5.13
CA ILE A 141 -10.97 8.54 -5.77
C ILE A 141 -11.32 8.29 -7.24
N THR A 142 -10.36 8.58 -8.12
CA THR A 142 -10.43 8.25 -9.54
C THR A 142 -9.18 7.50 -9.96
N VAL A 143 -9.34 6.33 -10.55
CA VAL A 143 -8.26 5.52 -11.10
C VAL A 143 -8.28 5.64 -12.63
N ARG A 144 -7.13 5.97 -13.23
CA ARG A 144 -6.96 6.06 -14.68
C ARG A 144 -5.85 5.12 -15.14
N PRO A 145 -6.07 4.35 -16.23
CA PRO A 145 -5.07 3.44 -16.76
C PRO A 145 -3.88 4.20 -17.35
N ILE A 146 -2.68 3.64 -17.14
CA ILE A 146 -1.50 3.96 -17.93
C ILE A 146 -1.23 2.73 -18.80
N ILE A 147 -1.32 2.89 -20.12
CA ILE A 147 -1.01 1.81 -21.06
C ILE A 147 0.49 1.82 -21.29
N THR A 148 1.15 0.72 -21.01
CA THR A 148 2.59 0.55 -21.14
C THR A 148 3.00 0.20 -22.57
N LEU A 149 4.31 0.20 -22.87
CA LEU A 149 4.85 0.01 -24.23
C LEU A 149 4.43 -1.34 -24.85
N ASP A 150 4.21 -2.35 -24.02
CA ASP A 150 3.71 -3.68 -24.41
C ASP A 150 2.19 -3.73 -24.68
N GLY A 151 1.48 -2.60 -24.51
CA GLY A 151 0.03 -2.50 -24.68
C GLY A 151 -0.79 -2.94 -23.48
N GLU A 152 -0.14 -3.33 -22.37
CA GLU A 152 -0.82 -3.84 -21.17
C GLU A 152 -1.26 -2.73 -20.23
N HIS A 153 -2.32 -3.01 -19.45
CA HIS A 153 -2.82 -2.17 -18.39
C HIS A 153 -2.49 -2.78 -17.02
N GLN A 154 -1.33 -2.45 -16.47
CA GLN A 154 -0.90 -2.93 -15.15
C GLN A 154 -0.72 -1.80 -14.13
N VAL A 155 -0.44 -0.59 -14.60
CA VAL A 155 -0.16 0.58 -13.76
C VAL A 155 -1.18 1.69 -14.00
N ASN A 156 -1.33 2.56 -13.01
CA ASN A 156 -2.39 3.56 -13.00
C ASN A 156 -1.91 4.90 -12.46
N GLU A 157 -2.64 5.95 -12.83
CA GLU A 157 -2.74 7.18 -12.07
C GLU A 157 -3.90 7.05 -11.07
N VAL A 158 -3.70 7.51 -9.84
CA VAL A 158 -4.75 7.57 -8.80
C VAL A 158 -4.90 9.00 -8.32
N PHE A 159 -6.08 9.56 -8.49
CA PHE A 159 -6.41 10.93 -8.09
C PHE A 159 -7.25 10.90 -6.81
N PHE A 160 -6.94 11.83 -5.90
CA PHE A 160 -7.67 12.06 -4.66
C PHE A 160 -8.23 13.47 -4.69
N ASP A 161 -9.55 13.61 -4.64
CA ASP A 161 -10.27 14.88 -4.57
C ASP A 161 -11.17 14.89 -3.33
N ASN A 162 -10.69 15.56 -2.28
CA ASN A 162 -11.36 15.67 -0.97
C ASN A 162 -11.75 14.32 -0.37
N VAL A 163 -10.86 13.33 -0.46
CA VAL A 163 -11.10 11.98 0.06
C VAL A 163 -10.99 11.98 1.58
N GLU A 164 -12.06 11.61 2.27
CA GLU A 164 -12.08 11.45 3.73
C GLU A 164 -11.46 10.12 4.13
N VAL A 165 -10.47 10.17 5.02
CA VAL A 165 -9.81 8.99 5.59
C VAL A 165 -9.97 9.02 7.10
N PRO A 166 -10.76 8.12 7.71
CA PRO A 166 -10.96 8.07 9.16
C PRO A 166 -9.68 7.68 9.92
N LEU A 167 -9.60 8.04 11.22
CA LEU A 167 -8.50 7.64 12.13
C LEU A 167 -8.58 6.17 12.50
#